data_5c6d6a83eb2d6e68779fd1444ab13427
#
_entry.id   5c6d6a83eb2d6e68779fd1444ab13427
#
_cell.length_a   1.000
_cell.length_b   1.000
_cell.length_c   1.000
_cell.angle_alpha   90.00
_cell.angle_beta   90.00
_cell.angle_gamma   90.00
#
_symmetry.space_group_name_H-M   'P 1'
#
loop_
_entity.id
_entity.type
_entity.pdbx_description
1 polymer ?
#
loop_
_entity_poly.entity_id
_entity_poly.type
_entity_poly.pdbx_seq_one_letter_code
_entity_poly.pdbx_strand_id
1 'polypeptide(L)'
;MTQILFVTPDRSNFADLSSGIMKQGVTINWVATGRQARETISETTVDLVLTDERLDDMSGLELIKQLVADNPMINCAAISSLSKEAYHEASEGLGILMQLPPSPDGADGERLMAHLNQILGLTKSDR
;
A
#
# COMPACT_ATOMS: atom_id res chain seq x y z
N MET A 1 -3.24 -15.63 6.58
CA MET A 1 -2.33 -15.18 5.54
C MET A 1 -2.56 -13.70 5.26
N THR A 2 -1.49 -12.96 5.10
CA THR A 2 -1.59 -11.53 4.88
C THR A 2 -2.06 -11.24 3.45
N GLN A 3 -3.06 -10.37 3.32
CA GLN A 3 -3.64 -10.01 2.03
C GLN A 3 -3.19 -8.61 1.65
N ILE A 4 -2.51 -8.48 0.52
CA ILE A 4 -2.00 -7.19 0.05
C ILE A 4 -2.62 -6.86 -1.29
N LEU A 5 -3.07 -5.63 -1.45
CA LEU A 5 -3.61 -5.13 -2.71
C LEU A 5 -2.63 -4.14 -3.32
N PHE A 6 -2.14 -4.45 -4.50
CA PHE A 6 -1.28 -3.55 -5.27
C PHE A 6 -2.14 -2.81 -6.29
N VAL A 7 -2.04 -1.50 -6.29
CA VAL A 7 -2.80 -0.64 -7.20
C VAL A 7 -1.81 0.08 -8.11
N THR A 8 -1.75 -0.32 -9.37
CA THR A 8 -0.84 0.28 -10.34
C THR A 8 -1.32 0.02 -11.76
N PRO A 9 -1.21 0.99 -12.66
CA PRO A 9 -1.52 0.76 -14.07
C PRO A 9 -0.45 -0.06 -14.79
N ASP A 10 0.72 -0.24 -14.17
CA ASP A 10 1.82 -0.98 -14.77
C ASP A 10 2.49 -1.87 -13.70
N ARG A 11 2.21 -3.16 -13.78
CA ARG A 11 2.73 -4.12 -12.80
C ARG A 11 4.26 -4.17 -12.74
N SER A 12 4.92 -3.80 -13.83
CA SER A 12 6.38 -3.82 -13.85
C SER A 12 6.98 -2.83 -12.85
N ASN A 13 6.22 -1.80 -12.45
CA ASN A 13 6.68 -0.85 -11.45
C ASN A 13 6.89 -1.51 -10.09
N PHE A 14 6.20 -2.62 -9.82
CA PHE A 14 6.25 -3.30 -8.54
C PHE A 14 6.89 -4.69 -8.62
N ALA A 15 7.51 -5.02 -9.76
CA ALA A 15 8.06 -6.37 -9.95
C ALA A 15 9.13 -6.70 -8.91
N ASP A 16 10.10 -5.81 -8.71
CA ASP A 16 11.17 -6.06 -7.75
C ASP A 16 10.67 -6.04 -6.32
N LEU A 17 9.77 -5.11 -6.03
CA LEU A 17 9.17 -5.01 -4.71
C LEU A 17 8.41 -6.28 -4.38
N SER A 18 7.60 -6.79 -5.31
CA SER A 18 6.77 -7.96 -5.06
C SER A 18 7.62 -9.20 -4.81
N SER A 19 8.79 -9.30 -5.46
CA SER A 19 9.74 -10.38 -5.22
C SER A 19 10.16 -10.46 -3.76
N GLY A 20 10.44 -9.31 -3.14
CA GLY A 20 10.81 -9.25 -1.74
C GLY A 20 9.66 -9.60 -0.82
N ILE A 21 8.46 -9.22 -1.20
CA ILE A 21 7.26 -9.48 -0.40
C ILE A 21 6.81 -10.93 -0.50
N MET A 22 6.86 -11.52 -1.69
CA MET A 22 6.39 -12.89 -1.89
C MET A 22 7.08 -13.91 -0.99
N LYS A 23 8.28 -13.61 -0.56
CA LYS A 23 9.01 -14.51 0.34
C LYS A 23 8.41 -14.55 1.74
N GLN A 24 7.47 -13.68 2.03
CA GLN A 24 6.92 -13.52 3.38
C GLN A 24 5.61 -14.29 3.60
N GLY A 25 5.22 -15.12 2.64
CA GLY A 25 3.98 -15.89 2.79
C GLY A 25 2.74 -15.01 2.72
N VAL A 26 2.63 -14.19 1.69
CA VAL A 26 1.51 -13.26 1.51
C VAL A 26 0.75 -13.60 0.25
N THR A 27 -0.49 -13.12 0.16
CA THR A 27 -1.29 -13.15 -1.05
C THR A 27 -1.34 -11.74 -1.63
N ILE A 28 -1.00 -11.59 -2.90
CA ILE A 28 -1.02 -10.30 -3.56
C ILE A 28 -2.07 -10.30 -4.66
N ASN A 29 -2.95 -9.31 -4.62
CA ASN A 29 -3.91 -9.07 -5.70
C ASN A 29 -3.53 -7.76 -6.38
N TRP A 30 -3.82 -7.66 -7.66
CA TRP A 30 -3.43 -6.53 -8.49
C TRP A 30 -4.65 -5.89 -9.12
N VAL A 31 -4.75 -4.57 -9.02
CA VAL A 31 -5.76 -3.80 -9.75
C VAL A 31 -5.07 -2.59 -10.38
N ALA A 32 -5.69 -1.99 -11.37
CA ALA A 32 -5.07 -0.93 -12.14
C ALA A 32 -5.57 0.47 -11.81
N THR A 33 -6.75 0.59 -11.22
CA THR A 33 -7.37 1.88 -10.97
C THR A 33 -7.83 2.01 -9.53
N GLY A 34 -8.04 3.25 -9.09
CA GLY A 34 -8.58 3.50 -7.76
C GLY A 34 -9.98 2.93 -7.60
N ARG A 35 -10.78 3.00 -8.66
CA ARG A 35 -12.13 2.44 -8.64
C ARG A 35 -12.09 0.93 -8.38
N GLN A 36 -11.22 0.21 -9.11
CA GLN A 36 -11.08 -1.23 -8.91
C GLN A 36 -10.59 -1.55 -7.51
N ALA A 37 -9.71 -0.73 -6.95
CA ALA A 37 -9.22 -0.91 -5.60
C ALA A 37 -10.36 -0.82 -4.60
N ARG A 38 -11.21 0.19 -4.74
CA ARG A 38 -12.32 0.38 -3.82
C ARG A 38 -13.32 -0.77 -3.92
N GLU A 39 -13.57 -1.26 -5.13
CA GLU A 39 -14.46 -2.41 -5.33
C GLU A 39 -13.89 -3.65 -4.65
N THR A 40 -12.61 -3.90 -4.81
CA THR A 40 -11.97 -5.07 -4.21
C THR A 40 -12.04 -5.01 -2.70
N ILE A 41 -11.75 -3.84 -2.12
CA ILE A 41 -11.74 -3.67 -0.67
C ILE A 41 -13.13 -3.86 -0.08
N SER A 42 -14.18 -3.49 -0.83
CA SER A 42 -15.55 -3.67 -0.34
C SER A 42 -15.98 -5.13 -0.33
N GLU A 43 -15.30 -5.99 -1.10
CA GLU A 43 -15.67 -7.39 -1.25
C GLU A 43 -14.73 -8.34 -0.54
N THR A 44 -13.53 -7.91 -0.21
CA THR A 44 -12.46 -8.78 0.29
C THR A 44 -11.73 -8.10 1.43
N THR A 45 -11.28 -8.88 2.40
CA THR A 45 -10.44 -8.34 3.47
C THR A 45 -9.05 -8.06 2.91
N VAL A 46 -8.53 -6.86 3.14
CA VAL A 46 -7.20 -6.45 2.69
C VAL A 46 -6.45 -5.91 3.91
N ASP A 47 -5.25 -6.44 4.14
CA ASP A 47 -4.42 -6.02 5.27
C ASP A 47 -3.58 -4.79 4.94
N LEU A 48 -3.22 -4.61 3.68
CA LEU A 48 -2.39 -3.49 3.23
C LEU A 48 -2.72 -3.14 1.80
N VAL A 49 -2.86 -1.84 1.54
CA VAL A 49 -2.98 -1.32 0.17
C VAL A 49 -1.70 -0.58 -0.16
N LEU A 50 -1.04 -0.97 -1.24
CA LEU A 50 0.10 -0.23 -1.77
C LEU A 50 -0.29 0.35 -3.11
N THR A 51 -0.26 1.66 -3.23
CA THR A 51 -0.68 2.34 -4.45
C THR A 51 0.47 3.04 -5.14
N ASP A 52 0.48 2.98 -6.46
CA ASP A 52 1.38 3.77 -7.28
C ASP A 52 1.05 5.25 -7.11
N GLU A 53 2.00 6.09 -7.49
CA GLU A 53 1.86 7.53 -7.33
C GLU A 53 0.72 8.09 -8.19
N ARG A 54 0.56 7.54 -9.40
CA ARG A 54 -0.48 7.97 -10.33
C ARG A 54 -1.22 6.76 -10.87
N LEU A 55 -2.55 6.87 -10.85
CA LEU A 55 -3.42 5.87 -11.43
C LEU A 55 -4.14 6.54 -12.61
N ASP A 56 -4.81 5.75 -13.45
CA ASP A 56 -5.49 6.31 -14.61
C ASP A 56 -6.65 7.23 -14.23
N ASP A 57 -7.31 6.94 -13.11
CA ASP A 57 -8.51 7.68 -12.71
C ASP A 57 -8.27 8.64 -11.54
N MET A 58 -7.13 8.55 -10.85
CA MET A 58 -6.84 9.44 -9.72
C MET A 58 -5.39 9.26 -9.29
N SER A 59 -4.90 10.11 -8.39
CA SER A 59 -3.58 9.91 -7.81
C SER A 59 -3.66 8.89 -6.69
N GLY A 60 -2.51 8.31 -6.32
CA GLY A 60 -2.48 7.36 -5.20
C GLY A 60 -2.92 7.99 -3.89
N LEU A 61 -2.50 9.23 -3.63
CA LEU A 61 -2.91 9.91 -2.40
C LEU A 61 -4.41 10.20 -2.38
N GLU A 62 -4.99 10.50 -3.54
CA GLU A 62 -6.43 10.70 -3.62
C GLU A 62 -7.17 9.40 -3.29
N LEU A 63 -6.66 8.28 -3.79
CA LEU A 63 -7.23 6.97 -3.45
C LEU A 63 -7.17 6.73 -1.94
N ILE A 64 -6.01 6.98 -1.34
CA ILE A 64 -5.85 6.76 0.10
C ILE A 64 -6.80 7.64 0.90
N LYS A 65 -6.99 8.88 0.49
CA LYS A 65 -7.97 9.76 1.15
C LYS A 65 -9.35 9.13 1.17
N GLN A 66 -9.77 8.56 0.05
CA GLN A 66 -11.08 7.92 -0.05
C GLN A 66 -11.16 6.68 0.82
N LEU A 67 -10.10 5.87 0.82
CA LEU A 67 -10.07 4.65 1.62
C LEU A 67 -10.10 4.93 3.11
N VAL A 68 -9.34 5.93 3.55
CA VAL A 68 -9.29 6.30 4.97
C VAL A 68 -10.61 6.89 5.42
N ALA A 69 -11.30 7.64 4.54
CA ALA A 69 -12.61 8.18 4.85
C ALA A 69 -13.62 7.06 5.10
N ASP A 70 -13.52 5.98 4.32
CA ASP A 70 -14.42 4.82 4.47
C ASP A 70 -14.01 3.94 5.65
N ASN A 71 -12.71 3.82 5.90
CA ASN A 71 -12.20 2.96 6.97
C ASN A 71 -10.90 3.54 7.52
N PRO A 72 -10.98 4.32 8.61
CA PRO A 72 -9.77 4.95 9.18
C PRO A 72 -8.71 3.98 9.67
N MET A 73 -9.04 2.70 9.82
CA MET A 73 -8.10 1.70 10.30
C MET A 73 -7.35 0.98 9.18
N ILE A 74 -7.61 1.33 7.92
CA ILE A 74 -6.96 0.65 6.81
C ILE A 74 -5.48 1.02 6.75
N ASN A 75 -4.64 0.03 6.48
CA ASN A 75 -3.20 0.25 6.33
C ASN A 75 -2.89 0.52 4.86
N CYS A 76 -2.26 1.66 4.61
CA CYS A 76 -1.91 2.07 3.24
C CYS A 76 -0.45 2.48 3.18
N ALA A 77 0.18 2.20 2.04
CA ALA A 77 1.50 2.72 1.71
C ALA A 77 1.44 3.27 0.30
N ALA A 78 2.29 4.21 -0.02
CA ALA A 78 2.23 4.89 -1.32
C ALA A 78 3.61 5.08 -1.91
N ILE A 79 3.67 4.96 -3.23
CA ILE A 79 4.85 5.36 -4.00
C ILE A 79 4.77 6.87 -4.17
N SER A 80 5.89 7.56 -3.96
CA SER A 80 5.92 9.00 -4.16
C SER A 80 7.30 9.48 -4.53
N SER A 81 7.36 10.38 -5.51
CA SER A 81 8.59 11.06 -5.91
C SER A 81 8.79 12.34 -5.13
N LEU A 82 7.86 12.70 -4.25
CA LEU A 82 7.96 13.92 -3.46
C LEU A 82 9.07 13.82 -2.44
N SER A 83 9.64 14.96 -2.06
CA SER A 83 10.56 15.01 -0.93
C SER A 83 9.84 14.57 0.34
N LYS A 84 10.58 14.20 1.36
CA LYS A 84 10.00 13.82 2.64
C LYS A 84 9.06 14.87 3.18
N GLU A 85 9.47 16.13 3.10
CA GLU A 85 8.70 17.25 3.62
C GLU A 85 7.41 17.46 2.83
N ALA A 86 7.51 17.45 1.49
CA ALA A 86 6.33 17.64 0.64
C ALA A 86 5.36 16.47 0.81
N TYR A 87 5.88 15.25 0.93
CA TYR A 87 5.05 14.08 1.13
C TYR A 87 4.33 14.15 2.47
N HIS A 88 5.06 14.58 3.51
CA HIS A 88 4.47 14.69 4.84
C HIS A 88 3.29 15.66 4.84
N GLU A 89 3.45 16.81 4.17
CA GLU A 89 2.36 17.77 4.06
C GLU A 89 1.17 17.21 3.29
N ALA A 90 1.45 16.54 2.15
CA ALA A 90 0.40 16.01 1.29
C ALA A 90 -0.37 14.87 1.95
N SER A 91 0.29 14.12 2.83
CA SER A 91 -0.31 12.94 3.46
C SER A 91 -0.74 13.17 4.90
N GLU A 92 -0.63 14.40 5.39
CA GLU A 92 -0.96 14.71 6.77
C GLU A 92 -2.39 14.30 7.10
N GLY A 93 -2.54 13.59 8.21
CA GLY A 93 -3.85 13.13 8.65
C GLY A 93 -4.34 11.84 8.02
N LEU A 94 -3.60 11.28 7.05
CA LEU A 94 -4.03 10.07 6.38
C LEU A 94 -3.56 8.78 7.07
N GLY A 95 -2.57 8.88 7.95
CA GLY A 95 -2.08 7.70 8.67
C GLY A 95 -1.40 6.68 7.77
N ILE A 96 -0.68 7.16 6.74
CA ILE A 96 -0.01 6.27 5.79
C ILE A 96 1.14 5.55 6.48
N LEU A 97 1.22 4.24 6.25
CA LEU A 97 2.20 3.38 6.89
C LEU A 97 3.63 3.76 6.56
N MET A 98 3.92 3.96 5.27
CA MET A 98 5.22 4.45 4.84
C MET A 98 5.18 4.93 3.40
N GLN A 99 6.15 5.77 3.07
CA GLN A 99 6.39 6.23 1.70
C GLN A 99 7.46 5.35 1.07
N LEU A 100 7.26 4.98 -0.19
CA LEU A 100 8.24 4.24 -0.96
C LEU A 100 8.70 5.07 -2.14
N PRO A 101 9.96 4.92 -2.56
CA PRO A 101 10.46 5.67 -3.72
C PRO A 101 9.87 5.10 -5.02
N PRO A 102 9.93 5.86 -6.12
CA PRO A 102 9.55 5.32 -7.42
C PRO A 102 10.40 4.10 -7.76
N SER A 103 9.81 3.11 -8.40
CA SER A 103 10.45 1.84 -8.75
C SER A 103 11.08 1.17 -7.52
N PRO A 104 10.27 0.88 -6.49
CA PRO A 104 10.81 0.28 -5.27
C PRO A 104 11.38 -1.10 -5.54
N ASP A 105 12.41 -1.46 -4.76
CA ASP A 105 13.10 -2.75 -4.94
C ASP A 105 12.70 -3.77 -3.88
N GLY A 106 13.36 -4.94 -3.89
CA GLY A 106 13.07 -6.00 -2.93
C GLY A 106 13.33 -5.58 -1.49
N ALA A 107 14.38 -4.78 -1.26
CA ALA A 107 14.67 -4.30 0.09
C ALA A 107 13.57 -3.37 0.60
N ASP A 108 12.99 -2.57 -0.29
CA ASP A 108 11.84 -1.74 0.07
C ASP A 108 10.65 -2.62 0.46
N GLY A 109 10.45 -3.71 -0.26
CA GLY A 109 9.38 -4.67 0.05
C GLY A 109 9.59 -5.31 1.40
N GLU A 110 10.83 -5.67 1.72
CA GLU A 110 11.14 -6.27 3.01
C GLU A 110 10.88 -5.30 4.15
N ARG A 111 11.27 -4.03 3.97
CA ARG A 111 11.02 -3.00 4.99
C ARG A 111 9.53 -2.76 5.18
N LEU A 112 8.78 -2.76 4.09
CA LEU A 112 7.33 -2.59 4.14
C LEU A 112 6.70 -3.73 4.93
N MET A 113 7.11 -4.97 4.64
CA MET A 113 6.55 -6.13 5.34
C MET A 113 6.94 -6.15 6.81
N ALA A 114 8.17 -5.75 7.14
CA ALA A 114 8.59 -5.67 8.53
C ALA A 114 7.71 -4.68 9.30
N HIS A 115 7.43 -3.54 8.69
CA HIS A 115 6.60 -2.51 9.30
C HIS A 115 5.16 -3.00 9.47
N LEU A 116 4.62 -3.62 8.44
CA LEU A 116 3.26 -4.15 8.49
C LEU A 116 3.13 -5.25 9.54
N ASN A 117 4.08 -6.18 9.58
CA ASN A 117 4.05 -7.28 10.54
C ASN A 117 4.13 -6.78 11.97
N GLN A 118 4.87 -5.70 12.20
CA GLN A 118 4.95 -5.09 13.50
C GLN A 118 3.58 -4.59 13.96
N ILE A 119 2.85 -3.95 13.06
CA ILE A 119 1.51 -3.43 13.36
C ILE A 119 0.52 -4.58 13.56
N LEU A 120 0.53 -5.56 12.67
CA LEU A 120 -0.37 -6.70 12.78
C LEU A 120 -0.05 -7.54 14.02
N GLY A 121 1.23 -7.64 14.37
CA GLY A 121 1.64 -8.34 15.58
C GLY A 121 1.11 -7.67 16.83
N LEU A 122 1.10 -6.35 16.85
CA LEU A 122 0.55 -5.60 17.99
C LEU A 122 -0.95 -5.82 18.14
N THR A 123 -1.65 -5.92 17.02
CA THR A 123 -3.10 -6.12 17.08
C THR A 123 -3.47 -7.56 17.38
N LYS A 124 -2.65 -8.51 16.94
CA LYS A 124 -2.94 -9.91 17.13
C LYS A 124 -2.50 -10.44 18.48
N SER A 125 -1.40 -10.00 18.96
CA SER A 125 -0.88 -10.24 20.32
C SER A 125 -1.05 -11.65 20.88
N ASP A 126 -1.16 -12.63 20.07
CA ASP A 126 -1.46 -14.00 20.52
C ASP A 126 -0.27 -14.91 20.42
N ARG A 127 0.85 -14.38 20.50
CA ARG A 127 2.01 -15.22 20.30
C ARG A 127 2.81 -15.31 21.52
#